data_a78452c5fd582415974656e16609d1c8
#
_entry.id   a78452c5fd582415974656e16609d1c8
#
_cell.length_a   1.000
_cell.length_b   1.000
_cell.length_c   1.000
_cell.angle_alpha   90.00
_cell.angle_beta   90.00
_cell.angle_gamma   90.00
#
_symmetry.space_group_name_H-M   'P 1'
#
loop_
_entity.id
_entity.type
_entity.pdbx_description
1 polymer ?
#
loop_
_entity_poly.entity_id
_entity_poly.type
_entity_poly.pdbx_seq_one_letter_code
_entity_poly.pdbx_strand_id
1 'polypeptide(L)'
;MLFFQLLLAENGVDPRHEVTWTMLDPSKLGAALDTGKVQAVATFDPFGYLLLQQGKVIEVGNNLSGLYGNPAGMGPHRYCCGVALSGKLVRDRPKVAAAVARAWLRGSRYAGGHIHEVAGIETSGKYIPLPQPTVEKILQTLRFIPSATQIEEDIRVTARSLKKMGLLRPSTDPVKLARKTYANVFERAGEPVPTF
;
A
#
# COMPACT_ATOMS: atom_id res chain seq x y z
N MET A 1 -7.94 3.21 -4.19
CA MET A 1 -8.78 3.01 -5.41
C MET A 1 -8.05 2.24 -6.52
N LEU A 2 -6.90 2.69 -7.03
CA LEU A 2 -6.19 2.01 -8.15
C LEU A 2 -5.94 0.51 -7.93
N PHE A 3 -5.53 0.12 -6.74
CA PHE A 3 -5.31 -1.29 -6.39
C PHE A 3 -6.58 -2.14 -6.61
N PHE A 4 -7.73 -1.68 -6.14
CA PHE A 4 -8.99 -2.42 -6.29
C PHE A 4 -9.49 -2.45 -7.74
N GLN A 5 -9.23 -1.40 -8.52
CA GLN A 5 -9.50 -1.43 -9.96
C GLN A 5 -8.65 -2.49 -10.67
N LEU A 6 -7.36 -2.61 -10.31
CA LEU A 6 -6.49 -3.67 -10.82
C LEU A 6 -7.01 -5.04 -10.44
N LEU A 7 -7.37 -5.22 -9.17
CA LEU A 7 -7.87 -6.48 -8.65
C LEU A 7 -9.15 -6.93 -9.39
N LEU A 8 -10.10 -6.03 -9.61
CA LEU A 8 -11.32 -6.31 -10.36
C LEU A 8 -11.01 -6.66 -11.83
N ALA A 9 -10.16 -5.88 -12.50
CA ALA A 9 -9.81 -6.12 -13.89
C ALA A 9 -9.08 -7.45 -14.10
N GLU A 10 -8.21 -7.84 -13.19
CA GLU A 10 -7.50 -9.12 -13.21
C GLU A 10 -8.45 -10.31 -12.99
N ASN A 11 -9.64 -10.07 -12.45
CA ASN A 11 -10.70 -11.05 -12.24
C ASN A 11 -11.89 -10.89 -13.22
N GLY A 12 -11.70 -10.20 -14.34
CA GLY A 12 -12.65 -10.14 -15.44
C GLY A 12 -13.76 -9.10 -15.30
N VAL A 13 -13.71 -8.23 -14.28
CA VAL A 13 -14.66 -7.11 -14.11
C VAL A 13 -14.04 -5.83 -14.68
N ASP A 14 -14.71 -5.14 -15.58
CA ASP A 14 -14.26 -3.83 -16.08
C ASP A 14 -14.56 -2.73 -15.03
N PRO A 15 -13.55 -2.24 -14.30
CA PRO A 15 -13.77 -1.29 -13.22
C PRO A 15 -14.22 0.10 -13.70
N ARG A 16 -14.23 0.37 -15.01
CA ARG A 16 -14.63 1.65 -15.56
C ARG A 16 -16.08 1.65 -16.05
N HIS A 17 -16.57 0.51 -16.50
CA HIS A 17 -17.90 0.40 -17.12
C HIS A 17 -18.89 -0.41 -16.28
N GLU A 18 -18.41 -1.34 -15.46
CA GLU A 18 -19.26 -2.22 -14.64
C GLU A 18 -19.35 -1.77 -13.18
N VAL A 19 -18.53 -0.79 -12.76
CA VAL A 19 -18.50 -0.30 -11.37
C VAL A 19 -18.65 1.21 -11.29
N THR A 20 -19.62 1.67 -10.51
CA THR A 20 -19.76 3.09 -10.17
C THR A 20 -18.96 3.42 -8.93
N TRP A 21 -17.95 4.28 -9.07
CA TRP A 21 -17.08 4.68 -7.99
C TRP A 21 -17.54 5.96 -7.31
N THR A 22 -17.68 5.93 -5.98
CA THR A 22 -17.98 7.10 -5.16
C THR A 22 -16.89 7.28 -4.11
N MET A 23 -16.33 8.47 -4.01
CA MET A 23 -15.35 8.82 -2.98
C MET A 23 -16.08 9.29 -1.71
N LEU A 24 -15.80 8.62 -0.60
CA LEU A 24 -16.35 8.94 0.71
C LEU A 24 -15.23 9.06 1.72
N ASP A 25 -15.47 9.84 2.77
CA ASP A 25 -14.62 9.83 3.96
C ASP A 25 -14.63 8.43 4.57
N PRO A 26 -13.47 7.86 4.94
CA PRO A 26 -13.40 6.51 5.52
C PRO A 26 -14.29 6.33 6.77
N SER A 27 -14.49 7.37 7.57
CA SER A 27 -15.37 7.34 8.75
C SER A 27 -16.86 7.18 8.39
N LYS A 28 -17.25 7.46 7.15
CA LYS A 28 -18.64 7.38 6.66
C LYS A 28 -18.97 6.09 5.91
N LEU A 29 -17.98 5.19 5.72
CA LEU A 29 -18.15 3.99 4.92
C LEU A 29 -19.19 3.03 5.53
N GLY A 30 -19.16 2.84 6.85
CA GLY A 30 -20.14 1.99 7.54
C GLY A 30 -21.59 2.49 7.36
N ALA A 31 -21.82 3.79 7.55
CA ALA A 31 -23.15 4.38 7.34
C ALA A 31 -23.62 4.31 5.87
N ALA A 32 -22.69 4.42 4.92
CA ALA A 32 -23.01 4.29 3.50
C ALA A 32 -23.44 2.86 3.12
N LEU A 33 -22.83 1.84 3.73
CA LEU A 33 -23.25 0.44 3.60
C LEU A 33 -24.61 0.20 4.26
N ASP A 34 -24.79 0.66 5.52
CA ASP A 34 -26.03 0.48 6.27
C ASP A 34 -27.26 1.05 5.57
N THR A 35 -27.07 2.18 4.86
CA THR A 35 -28.13 2.85 4.10
C THR A 35 -28.29 2.35 2.66
N GLY A 36 -27.47 1.40 2.23
CA GLY A 36 -27.47 0.90 0.85
C GLY A 36 -26.96 1.90 -0.20
N LYS A 37 -26.37 3.02 0.25
CA LYS A 37 -25.77 4.03 -0.66
C LYS A 37 -24.64 3.44 -1.49
N VAL A 38 -23.91 2.48 -0.94
CA VAL A 38 -22.90 1.69 -1.63
C VAL A 38 -23.09 0.22 -1.28
N GLN A 39 -22.77 -0.69 -2.22
CA GLN A 39 -22.88 -2.14 -2.05
C GLN A 39 -21.56 -2.77 -1.59
N ALA A 40 -20.45 -2.08 -1.83
CA ALA A 40 -19.10 -2.51 -1.44
C ALA A 40 -18.24 -1.31 -1.09
N VAL A 41 -17.19 -1.53 -0.31
CA VAL A 41 -16.20 -0.51 0.03
C VAL A 41 -14.79 -0.99 -0.28
N ALA A 42 -13.98 -0.09 -0.80
CA ALA A 42 -12.55 -0.27 -1.00
C ALA A 42 -11.83 0.68 -0.03
N THR A 43 -11.22 0.15 0.99
CA THR A 43 -10.63 0.93 2.08
C THR A 43 -9.31 0.33 2.56
N PHE A 44 -8.74 0.89 3.61
CA PHE A 44 -7.49 0.48 4.24
C PHE A 44 -7.68 0.44 5.75
N ASP A 45 -6.76 -0.22 6.44
CA ASP A 45 -6.79 -0.26 7.90
C ASP A 45 -6.47 1.11 8.53
N PRO A 46 -7.12 1.43 9.65
CA PRO A 46 -7.96 0.56 10.49
C PRO A 46 -9.42 0.40 10.05
N PHE A 47 -9.89 1.13 9.04
CA PHE A 47 -11.32 1.19 8.69
C PHE A 47 -11.85 -0.14 8.17
N GLY A 48 -11.08 -0.86 7.33
CA GLY A 48 -11.44 -2.20 6.84
C GLY A 48 -11.59 -3.19 7.99
N TYR A 49 -10.59 -3.25 8.86
CA TYR A 49 -10.60 -4.11 10.03
C TYR A 49 -11.80 -3.84 10.94
N LEU A 50 -12.12 -2.58 11.21
CA LEU A 50 -13.26 -2.23 12.08
C LEU A 50 -14.61 -2.63 11.48
N LEU A 51 -14.81 -2.49 10.17
CA LEU A 51 -16.02 -2.95 9.50
C LEU A 51 -16.18 -4.48 9.57
N LEU A 52 -15.08 -5.23 9.42
CA LEU A 52 -15.07 -6.69 9.60
C LEU A 52 -15.41 -7.08 11.03
N GLN A 53 -14.81 -6.43 12.03
CA GLN A 53 -15.08 -6.71 13.45
C GLN A 53 -16.53 -6.40 13.84
N GLN A 54 -17.17 -5.44 13.20
CA GLN A 54 -18.59 -5.11 13.40
C GLN A 54 -19.54 -6.07 12.67
N GLY A 55 -19.03 -7.01 11.91
CA GLY A 55 -19.85 -7.92 11.10
C GLY A 55 -20.62 -7.24 9.97
N LYS A 56 -20.24 -6.00 9.60
CA LYS A 56 -20.92 -5.22 8.56
C LYS A 56 -20.56 -5.65 7.15
N VAL A 57 -19.41 -6.27 6.98
CA VAL A 57 -18.88 -6.68 5.68
C VAL A 57 -18.23 -8.04 5.77
N ILE A 58 -18.08 -8.69 4.62
CA ILE A 58 -17.15 -9.78 4.40
C ILE A 58 -16.01 -9.28 3.52
N GLU A 59 -14.80 -9.75 3.79
CA GLU A 59 -13.67 -9.45 2.93
C GLU A 59 -13.73 -10.30 1.66
N VAL A 60 -13.76 -9.65 0.51
CA VAL A 60 -13.72 -10.34 -0.79
C VAL A 60 -12.32 -10.34 -1.41
N GLY A 61 -11.44 -9.49 -0.95
CA GLY A 61 -10.05 -9.47 -1.38
C GLY A 61 -9.23 -8.35 -0.75
N ASN A 62 -7.93 -8.56 -0.71
CA ASN A 62 -6.94 -7.59 -0.21
C ASN A 62 -5.63 -7.67 -0.98
N ASN A 63 -4.70 -6.77 -0.69
CA ASN A 63 -3.40 -6.69 -1.36
C ASN A 63 -2.43 -7.85 -1.02
N LEU A 64 -2.75 -8.70 -0.08
CA LEU A 64 -1.95 -9.88 0.27
C LEU A 64 -2.48 -11.16 -0.36
N SER A 65 -3.80 -11.34 -0.34
CA SER A 65 -4.47 -12.57 -0.76
C SER A 65 -5.13 -12.50 -2.14
N GLY A 66 -5.23 -11.31 -2.75
CA GLY A 66 -6.00 -11.13 -3.99
C GLY A 66 -7.51 -11.16 -3.77
N LEU A 67 -8.29 -11.32 -4.85
CA LEU A 67 -9.74 -11.42 -4.80
C LEU A 67 -10.15 -12.85 -4.44
N TYR A 68 -11.06 -13.00 -3.49
CA TYR A 68 -11.52 -14.32 -2.98
C TYR A 68 -10.37 -15.27 -2.59
N GLY A 69 -9.26 -14.70 -2.10
CA GLY A 69 -8.10 -15.51 -1.72
C GLY A 69 -7.29 -16.04 -2.91
N ASN A 70 -7.53 -15.57 -4.13
CA ASN A 70 -6.76 -15.93 -5.31
C ASN A 70 -5.61 -14.93 -5.56
N PRO A 71 -4.35 -15.25 -5.20
CA PRO A 71 -3.21 -14.34 -5.38
C PRO A 71 -2.68 -14.28 -6.82
N ALA A 72 -3.26 -15.05 -7.76
CA ALA A 72 -2.67 -15.27 -9.10
C ALA A 72 -2.45 -13.98 -9.91
N GLY A 73 -3.27 -12.93 -9.68
CA GLY A 73 -3.12 -11.64 -10.37
C GLY A 73 -2.15 -10.67 -9.71
N MET A 74 -1.78 -10.87 -8.46
CA MET A 74 -1.01 -9.90 -7.69
C MET A 74 0.50 -10.09 -7.75
N GLY A 75 0.97 -11.28 -8.12
CA GLY A 75 2.36 -11.67 -7.95
C GLY A 75 2.78 -11.78 -6.48
N PRO A 76 3.84 -12.52 -6.19
CA PRO A 76 4.14 -12.93 -4.80
C PRO A 76 4.59 -11.81 -3.87
N HIS A 77 4.94 -10.62 -4.32
CA HIS A 77 5.59 -9.59 -3.50
C HIS A 77 5.38 -8.18 -4.04
N ARG A 78 4.16 -7.65 -4.01
CA ARG A 78 3.93 -6.23 -4.27
C ARG A 78 3.88 -5.45 -2.97
N TYR A 79 4.70 -4.41 -2.86
CA TYR A 79 4.63 -3.48 -1.74
C TYR A 79 3.43 -2.55 -1.90
N CYS A 80 2.62 -2.42 -0.86
CA CYS A 80 1.52 -1.45 -0.84
C CYS A 80 2.00 -0.05 -0.46
N CYS A 81 3.11 0.06 0.25
CA CYS A 81 3.62 1.30 0.81
C CYS A 81 5.08 1.51 0.44
N GLY A 82 5.46 2.76 0.28
CA GLY A 82 6.83 3.16 -0.01
C GLY A 82 7.14 4.55 0.52
N VAL A 83 8.42 4.89 0.61
CA VAL A 83 8.88 6.22 0.99
C VAL A 83 9.00 7.09 -0.25
N ALA A 84 8.28 8.21 -0.25
CA ALA A 84 8.41 9.23 -1.28
C ALA A 84 9.28 10.39 -0.76
N LEU A 85 10.33 10.71 -1.49
CA LEU A 85 11.22 11.83 -1.21
C LEU A 85 11.15 12.85 -2.36
N SER A 86 11.30 14.13 -2.04
CA SER A 86 11.35 15.14 -3.09
C SER A 86 12.59 14.93 -3.98
N GLY A 87 12.41 15.07 -5.30
CA GLY A 87 13.53 14.96 -6.23
C GLY A 87 14.66 15.98 -5.95
N LYS A 88 14.34 17.14 -5.38
CA LYS A 88 15.31 18.12 -4.90
C LYS A 88 16.18 17.55 -3.79
N LEU A 89 15.58 16.94 -2.74
CA LEU A 89 16.33 16.33 -1.65
C LEU A 89 17.27 15.23 -2.16
N VAL A 90 16.77 14.37 -3.05
CA VAL A 90 17.55 13.26 -3.63
C VAL A 90 18.75 13.75 -4.45
N ARG A 91 18.60 14.88 -5.17
CA ARG A 91 19.70 15.44 -5.98
C ARG A 91 20.69 16.24 -5.15
N ASP A 92 20.19 17.14 -4.29
CA ASP A 92 21.01 18.15 -3.64
C ASP A 92 21.63 17.65 -2.33
N ARG A 93 20.99 16.67 -1.69
CA ARG A 93 21.40 16.13 -0.38
C ARG A 93 21.27 14.59 -0.33
N PRO A 94 21.97 13.84 -1.19
CA PRO A 94 21.79 12.39 -1.33
C PRO A 94 22.07 11.62 -0.03
N LYS A 95 23.04 12.03 0.77
CA LYS A 95 23.31 11.40 2.09
C LYS A 95 22.16 11.57 3.06
N VAL A 96 21.46 12.68 3.06
CA VAL A 96 20.27 12.89 3.88
C VAL A 96 19.12 12.01 3.38
N ALA A 97 18.93 11.93 2.06
CA ALA A 97 17.93 11.05 1.46
C ALA A 97 18.17 9.57 1.83
N ALA A 98 19.43 9.11 1.77
CA ALA A 98 19.81 7.76 2.18
C ALA A 98 19.59 7.53 3.69
N ALA A 99 19.88 8.51 4.55
CA ALA A 99 19.63 8.41 5.98
C ALA A 99 18.15 8.27 6.31
N VAL A 100 17.27 9.04 5.65
CA VAL A 100 15.81 8.93 5.79
C VAL A 100 15.33 7.55 5.34
N ALA A 101 15.75 7.09 4.17
CA ALA A 101 15.37 5.77 3.66
C ALA A 101 15.83 4.64 4.62
N ARG A 102 17.06 4.75 5.15
CA ARG A 102 17.60 3.77 6.11
C ARG A 102 16.80 3.74 7.41
N ALA A 103 16.45 4.91 7.94
CA ALA A 103 15.63 5.00 9.14
C ALA A 103 14.27 4.33 8.94
N TRP A 104 13.64 4.55 7.79
CA TRP A 104 12.36 3.93 7.44
C TRP A 104 12.47 2.40 7.31
N LEU A 105 13.50 1.90 6.61
CA LEU A 105 13.71 0.47 6.44
C LEU A 105 13.97 -0.23 7.79
N ARG A 106 14.78 0.40 8.67
CA ARG A 106 15.01 -0.10 10.03
C ARG A 106 13.73 -0.09 10.87
N GLY A 107 12.95 0.98 10.81
CA GLY A 107 11.66 1.08 11.50
C GLY A 107 10.67 0.02 11.04
N SER A 108 10.59 -0.22 9.72
CA SER A 108 9.74 -1.28 9.17
C SER A 108 10.17 -2.66 9.66
N ARG A 109 11.47 -2.97 9.65
CA ARG A 109 11.97 -4.24 10.17
C ARG A 109 11.69 -4.39 11.67
N TYR A 110 11.92 -3.31 12.43
CA TYR A 110 11.65 -3.30 13.86
C TYR A 110 10.17 -3.59 14.14
N ALA A 111 9.26 -2.93 13.43
CA ALA A 111 7.82 -3.13 13.57
C ALA A 111 7.40 -4.59 13.35
N GLY A 112 7.99 -5.26 12.36
CA GLY A 112 7.70 -6.67 12.10
C GLY A 112 8.12 -7.63 13.22
N GLY A 113 9.17 -7.27 13.98
CA GLY A 113 9.66 -8.08 15.10
C GLY A 113 9.11 -7.69 16.48
N HIS A 114 8.45 -6.52 16.60
CA HIS A 114 8.07 -5.93 17.89
C HIS A 114 6.64 -5.37 17.88
N ILE A 115 5.70 -6.12 17.30
CA ILE A 115 4.32 -5.68 17.06
C ILE A 115 3.64 -5.14 18.33
N HIS A 116 3.77 -5.83 19.45
CA HIS A 116 3.18 -5.40 20.73
C HIS A 116 3.69 -4.03 21.18
N GLU A 117 5.01 -3.83 21.13
CA GLU A 117 5.65 -2.57 21.51
C GLU A 117 5.28 -1.43 20.56
N VAL A 118 5.27 -1.71 19.24
CA VAL A 118 4.87 -0.73 18.22
C VAL A 118 3.41 -0.32 18.39
N ALA A 119 2.50 -1.26 18.69
CA ALA A 119 1.12 -0.95 19.00
C ALA A 119 0.99 -0.02 20.22
N GLY A 120 1.83 -0.26 21.25
CA GLY A 120 1.94 0.62 22.42
C GLY A 120 2.42 2.04 22.07
N ILE A 121 3.44 2.15 21.23
CA ILE A 121 3.97 3.44 20.76
C ILE A 121 2.90 4.20 19.95
N GLU A 122 2.23 3.53 19.04
CA GLU A 122 1.20 4.14 18.19
C GLU A 122 0.00 4.66 18.99
N THR A 123 -0.41 3.91 20.01
CA THR A 123 -1.52 4.28 20.88
C THR A 123 -1.12 5.39 21.85
N SER A 124 0.01 5.27 22.55
CA SER A 124 0.46 6.28 23.52
C SER A 124 0.86 7.59 22.85
N GLY A 125 1.44 7.51 21.64
CA GLY A 125 1.76 8.67 20.80
C GLY A 125 0.53 9.32 20.15
N LYS A 126 -0.67 8.73 20.34
CA LYS A 126 -1.94 9.18 19.72
C LYS A 126 -1.90 9.23 18.19
N TYR A 127 -1.06 8.40 17.55
CA TYR A 127 -1.00 8.30 16.10
C TYR A 127 -2.24 7.56 15.55
N ILE A 128 -2.70 6.54 16.28
CA ILE A 128 -3.93 5.79 15.99
C ILE A 128 -4.87 5.88 17.20
N PRO A 129 -6.08 6.45 17.05
CA PRO A 129 -7.02 6.63 18.16
C PRO A 129 -7.83 5.34 18.43
N LEU A 130 -7.15 4.22 18.59
CA LEU A 130 -7.71 2.91 18.88
C LEU A 130 -7.03 2.29 20.11
N PRO A 131 -7.69 1.37 20.82
CA PRO A 131 -7.07 0.62 21.91
C PRO A 131 -5.87 -0.20 21.41
N GLN A 132 -4.79 -0.26 22.21
CA GLN A 132 -3.58 -1.01 21.85
C GLN A 132 -3.85 -2.45 21.39
N PRO A 133 -4.73 -3.25 22.03
CA PRO A 133 -5.00 -4.61 21.55
C PRO A 133 -5.63 -4.65 20.14
N THR A 134 -6.37 -3.61 19.76
CA THR A 134 -6.92 -3.50 18.41
C THR A 134 -5.82 -3.16 17.40
N VAL A 135 -4.96 -2.20 17.72
CA VAL A 135 -3.81 -1.83 16.89
C VAL A 135 -2.88 -3.02 16.69
N GLU A 136 -2.61 -3.78 17.74
CA GLU A 136 -1.78 -4.99 17.68
C GLU A 136 -2.35 -6.03 16.71
N LYS A 137 -3.66 -6.31 16.79
CA LYS A 137 -4.33 -7.23 15.86
C LYS A 137 -4.25 -6.76 14.40
N ILE A 138 -4.39 -5.45 14.15
CA ILE A 138 -4.22 -4.87 12.81
C ILE A 138 -2.79 -5.07 12.32
N LEU A 139 -1.78 -4.74 13.14
CA LEU A 139 -0.38 -4.91 12.77
C LEU A 139 0.00 -6.36 12.49
N GLN A 140 -0.63 -7.32 13.16
CA GLN A 140 -0.43 -8.76 12.92
C GLN A 140 -0.93 -9.22 11.54
N THR A 141 -1.84 -8.48 10.89
CA THR A 141 -2.28 -8.78 9.52
C THR A 141 -1.28 -8.29 8.47
N LEU A 142 -0.36 -7.41 8.82
CA LEU A 142 0.59 -6.79 7.89
C LEU A 142 1.87 -7.62 7.77
N ARG A 143 2.53 -7.50 6.61
CA ARG A 143 3.85 -8.10 6.37
C ARG A 143 4.89 -7.00 6.26
N PHE A 144 5.80 -6.97 7.23
CA PHE A 144 6.92 -6.02 7.27
C PHE A 144 8.16 -6.64 6.62
N ILE A 145 8.28 -6.48 5.31
CA ILE A 145 9.40 -7.01 4.51
C ILE A 145 10.10 -5.82 3.84
N PRO A 146 10.96 -5.07 4.55
CA PRO A 146 11.57 -3.87 3.99
C PRO A 146 12.52 -4.22 2.84
N SER A 147 12.45 -3.45 1.75
CA SER A 147 13.37 -3.56 0.61
C SER A 147 13.70 -2.18 0.06
N ALA A 148 14.96 -1.97 -0.28
CA ALA A 148 15.44 -0.74 -0.90
C ALA A 148 15.29 -0.75 -2.43
N THR A 149 15.12 -1.91 -3.07
CA THR A 149 15.20 -2.06 -4.54
C THR A 149 13.92 -2.57 -5.18
N GLN A 150 13.10 -3.33 -4.46
CA GLN A 150 11.92 -3.99 -5.02
C GLN A 150 10.89 -3.02 -5.61
N ILE A 151 10.79 -1.81 -5.08
CA ILE A 151 9.78 -0.82 -5.49
C ILE A 151 9.89 -0.41 -6.97
N GLU A 152 11.09 -0.44 -7.58
CA GLU A 152 11.26 -0.14 -9.02
C GLU A 152 10.51 -1.15 -9.88
N GLU A 153 10.65 -2.44 -9.56
CA GLU A 153 9.94 -3.52 -10.25
C GLU A 153 8.43 -3.41 -10.03
N ASP A 154 7.99 -3.13 -8.81
CA ASP A 154 6.57 -2.98 -8.49
C ASP A 154 5.93 -1.82 -9.25
N ILE A 155 6.63 -0.68 -9.39
CA ILE A 155 6.18 0.45 -10.21
C ILE A 155 6.07 -0.01 -11.68
N ARG A 156 7.05 -0.73 -12.19
CA ARG A 156 7.07 -1.21 -13.58
C ARG A 156 5.91 -2.14 -13.87
N VAL A 157 5.67 -3.12 -13.00
CA VAL A 157 4.57 -4.09 -13.14
C VAL A 157 3.22 -3.40 -13.02
N THR A 158 3.04 -2.56 -12.02
CA THR A 158 1.81 -1.78 -11.81
C THR A 158 1.52 -0.87 -13.02
N ALA A 159 2.54 -0.19 -13.55
CA ALA A 159 2.39 0.67 -14.72
C ALA A 159 1.96 -0.10 -15.98
N ARG A 160 2.43 -1.35 -16.16
CA ARG A 160 1.96 -2.22 -17.26
C ARG A 160 0.48 -2.53 -17.13
N SER A 161 0.04 -2.94 -15.93
CA SER A 161 -1.36 -3.24 -15.66
C SER A 161 -2.25 -2.01 -15.86
N LEU A 162 -1.85 -0.86 -15.30
CA LEU A 162 -2.58 0.41 -15.48
C LEU A 162 -2.67 0.84 -16.95
N LYS A 163 -1.60 0.61 -17.74
CA LYS A 163 -1.61 0.89 -19.17
C LYS A 163 -2.59 -0.04 -19.91
N LYS A 164 -2.57 -1.34 -19.60
CA LYS A 164 -3.50 -2.33 -20.17
C LYS A 164 -4.97 -1.95 -19.90
N MET A 165 -5.25 -1.40 -18.72
CA MET A 165 -6.57 -0.90 -18.34
C MET A 165 -6.94 0.46 -18.96
N GLY A 166 -6.05 1.09 -19.73
CA GLY A 166 -6.27 2.43 -20.29
C GLY A 166 -6.23 3.58 -19.26
N LEU A 167 -5.72 3.33 -18.05
CA LEU A 167 -5.55 4.34 -17.00
C LEU A 167 -4.26 5.14 -17.16
N LEU A 168 -3.31 4.64 -17.96
CA LEU A 168 -2.15 5.40 -18.42
C LEU A 168 -2.26 5.63 -19.93
N ARG A 169 -1.65 6.73 -20.39
CA ARG A 169 -1.60 7.06 -21.83
C ARG A 169 -0.95 5.91 -22.62
N PRO A 170 -1.42 5.60 -23.83
CA PRO A 170 -0.82 4.57 -24.69
C PRO A 170 0.68 4.78 -24.93
N SER A 171 1.14 6.04 -24.97
CA SER A 171 2.55 6.43 -25.14
C SER A 171 3.41 6.23 -23.88
N THR A 172 2.81 5.92 -22.72
CA THR A 172 3.57 5.69 -21.48
C THR A 172 4.38 4.40 -21.60
N ASP A 173 5.70 4.52 -21.43
CA ASP A 173 6.62 3.40 -21.30
C ASP A 173 6.77 3.04 -19.81
N PRO A 174 6.33 1.84 -19.37
CA PRO A 174 6.41 1.43 -17.97
C PRO A 174 7.84 1.35 -17.41
N VAL A 175 8.81 0.98 -18.25
CA VAL A 175 10.22 0.91 -17.83
C VAL A 175 10.79 2.29 -17.60
N LYS A 176 10.56 3.22 -18.54
CA LYS A 176 10.98 4.62 -18.40
C LYS A 176 10.29 5.29 -17.21
N LEU A 177 9.00 4.99 -16.99
CA LEU A 177 8.25 5.52 -15.85
C LEU A 177 8.87 5.05 -14.54
N ALA A 178 9.13 3.75 -14.38
CA ALA A 178 9.74 3.18 -13.18
C ALA A 178 11.10 3.82 -12.89
N ARG A 179 11.99 3.85 -13.88
CA ARG A 179 13.33 4.49 -13.76
C ARG A 179 13.28 5.98 -13.42
N LYS A 180 12.25 6.69 -13.88
CA LYS A 180 12.08 8.12 -13.59
C LYS A 180 11.52 8.36 -12.18
N THR A 181 10.71 7.45 -11.69
CA THR A 181 10.02 7.56 -10.40
C THR A 181 10.87 7.00 -9.25
N TYR A 182 11.59 5.92 -9.51
CA TYR A 182 12.48 5.29 -8.55
C TYR A 182 13.84 5.99 -8.50
N ALA A 183 14.42 6.07 -7.31
CA ALA A 183 15.80 6.49 -7.10
C ALA A 183 16.47 5.59 -6.05
N ASN A 184 17.55 4.92 -6.44
CA ASN A 184 18.42 4.25 -5.48
C ASN A 184 19.21 5.33 -4.72
N VAL A 185 18.67 5.75 -3.57
CA VAL A 185 19.25 6.84 -2.77
C VAL A 185 20.58 6.45 -2.12
N PHE A 186 20.80 5.15 -1.89
CA PHE A 186 22.06 4.64 -1.31
C PHE A 186 23.19 4.71 -2.33
N GLU A 187 22.96 4.25 -3.54
CA GLU A 187 23.93 4.36 -4.63
C GLU A 187 24.27 5.82 -4.92
N ARG A 188 23.29 6.71 -4.95
CA ARG A 188 23.49 8.15 -5.12
C ARG A 188 24.30 8.79 -3.98
N ALA A 189 24.23 8.24 -2.79
CA ALA A 189 25.00 8.68 -1.63
C ALA A 189 26.39 8.07 -1.58
N GLY A 190 26.74 7.14 -2.47
CA GLY A 190 27.96 6.34 -2.41
C GLY A 190 27.98 5.34 -1.25
N GLU A 191 26.81 4.85 -0.84
CA GLU A 191 26.64 3.94 0.28
C GLU A 191 26.12 2.58 -0.18
N PRO A 192 26.47 1.48 0.52
CA PRO A 192 25.92 0.17 0.22
C PRO A 192 24.42 0.13 0.45
N VAL A 193 23.70 -0.57 -0.42
CA VAL A 193 22.28 -0.84 -0.25
C VAL A 193 22.09 -1.75 0.97
N PRO A 194 21.29 -1.35 1.97
CA PRO A 194 21.08 -2.20 3.13
C PRO A 194 20.31 -3.46 2.76
N THR A 195 20.77 -4.59 3.31
CA THR A 195 20.09 -5.89 3.29
C THR A 195 19.42 -6.14 4.63
N PHE A 196 18.21 -6.72 4.66
CA PHE A 196 17.43 -6.97 5.86
C PHE A 196 16.93 -8.40 5.92
#